data_103ab81ad3bfd88ee8163452409adbfe
#
_entry.id   103ab81ad3bfd88ee8163452409adbfe
#
_cell.length_a   1.000
_cell.length_b   1.000
_cell.length_c   1.000
_cell.angle_alpha   90.00
_cell.angle_beta   90.00
_cell.angle_gamma   90.00
#
_symmetry.space_group_name_H-M   'P 1'
#
loop_
_entity.id
_entity.type
_entity.pdbx_description
1 polymer ?
#
loop_
_entity_poly.entity_id
_entity_poly.type
_entity_poly.pdbx_seq_one_letter_code
_entity_poly.pdbx_strand_id
1 'polypeptide(L)'
;WDKVTGAAVKKGVVAEAPAFTTAENQVTEQAAQIQNLILQGYDAIVINAASPEGLNGAVKQACDAGIVVVSFDGIVTEPCAYRIAVDFKGMGAVQVDYLADRLPKGGNVLEIRGLAGVFVDDAISSGIHAGVAKHSQFKIAGSVHGDWAQAVAQKAVAGILPSLPEVKAVVTQGGDGYGAA
;
A
#
# COMPACT_ATOMS: atom_id res chain seq x y z
N TRP A 1 7.42 11.95 -7.05
CA TRP A 1 6.89 12.13 -8.40
C TRP A 1 7.47 13.38 -9.06
N ASP A 2 7.10 14.59 -8.65
CA ASP A 2 7.42 15.86 -9.30
C ASP A 2 8.91 16.07 -9.61
N LYS A 3 9.80 15.63 -8.73
CA LYS A 3 11.25 15.74 -8.95
C LYS A 3 11.72 14.90 -10.15
N VAL A 4 11.19 13.70 -10.32
CA VAL A 4 11.58 12.76 -11.38
C VAL A 4 10.96 13.18 -12.71
N THR A 5 9.66 13.47 -12.70
CA THR A 5 8.93 13.91 -13.90
C THR A 5 9.41 15.26 -14.41
N GLY A 6 9.65 16.21 -13.49
CA GLY A 6 10.25 17.50 -13.86
C GLY A 6 11.65 17.37 -14.48
N ALA A 7 12.45 16.39 -14.06
CA ALA A 7 13.73 16.09 -14.70
C ALA A 7 13.55 15.49 -16.10
N ALA A 8 12.54 14.64 -16.31
CA ALA A 8 12.23 14.06 -17.62
C ALA A 8 11.75 15.12 -18.61
N VAL A 9 10.89 16.05 -18.18
CA VAL A 9 10.46 17.20 -18.99
C VAL A 9 11.66 18.08 -19.37
N LYS A 10 12.52 18.43 -18.40
CA LYS A 10 13.73 19.23 -18.68
C LYS A 10 14.69 18.56 -19.67
N LYS A 11 14.73 17.24 -19.71
CA LYS A 11 15.56 16.47 -20.65
C LYS A 11 14.87 16.25 -22.01
N GLY A 12 13.64 16.72 -22.18
CA GLY A 12 12.87 16.51 -23.40
C GLY A 12 12.43 15.04 -23.63
N VAL A 13 12.42 14.20 -22.59
CA VAL A 13 11.97 12.81 -22.67
C VAL A 13 10.44 12.76 -22.79
N VAL A 14 9.75 13.65 -22.09
CA VAL A 14 8.31 13.87 -22.17
C VAL A 14 8.04 15.37 -22.31
N ALA A 15 6.95 15.73 -22.98
CA ALA A 15 6.55 17.13 -23.17
C ALA A 15 6.04 17.74 -21.86
N GLU A 16 5.20 17.00 -21.15
CA GLU A 16 4.66 17.38 -19.86
C GLU A 16 4.35 16.14 -19.01
N ALA A 17 4.20 16.30 -17.71
CA ALA A 17 3.81 15.22 -16.79
C ALA A 17 3.02 15.82 -15.61
N PRO A 18 1.75 16.20 -15.80
CA PRO A 18 0.92 16.69 -14.72
C PRO A 18 0.65 15.60 -13.70
N ALA A 19 0.49 15.99 -12.43
CA ALA A 19 0.13 15.07 -11.33
C ALA A 19 -1.29 15.37 -10.86
N PHE A 20 -2.07 14.32 -10.70
CA PHE A 20 -3.42 14.38 -10.15
C PHE A 20 -3.43 13.56 -8.87
N THR A 21 -4.05 14.11 -7.83
CA THR A 21 -4.17 13.44 -6.53
C THR A 21 -5.65 13.21 -6.23
N THR A 22 -5.99 11.99 -5.84
CA THR A 22 -7.28 11.67 -5.23
C THR A 22 -7.07 11.38 -3.75
N ALA A 23 -8.13 11.52 -2.95
CA ALA A 23 -8.14 10.93 -1.62
C ALA A 23 -8.04 9.40 -1.74
N GLU A 24 -7.50 8.77 -0.72
CA GLU A 24 -7.37 7.32 -0.68
C GLU A 24 -8.73 6.63 -0.79
N ASN A 25 -8.77 5.49 -1.48
CA ASN A 25 -9.99 4.72 -1.75
C ASN A 25 -11.06 5.39 -2.64
N GLN A 26 -10.75 6.50 -3.29
CA GLN A 26 -11.70 7.19 -4.18
C GLN A 26 -11.65 6.62 -5.61
N VAL A 27 -12.08 5.37 -5.76
CA VAL A 27 -12.05 4.63 -7.04
C VAL A 27 -12.82 5.36 -8.15
N THR A 28 -14.00 5.88 -7.83
CA THR A 28 -14.85 6.59 -8.82
C THR A 28 -14.18 7.87 -9.31
N GLU A 29 -13.57 8.63 -8.41
CA GLU A 29 -12.86 9.86 -8.76
C GLU A 29 -11.64 9.54 -9.64
N GLN A 30 -10.86 8.51 -9.26
CA GLN A 30 -9.69 8.11 -10.04
C GLN A 30 -10.08 7.57 -11.43
N ALA A 31 -11.19 6.82 -11.54
CA ALA A 31 -11.72 6.39 -12.83
C ALA A 31 -12.12 7.60 -13.72
N ALA A 32 -12.77 8.62 -13.14
CA ALA A 32 -13.11 9.84 -13.87
C ALA A 32 -11.86 10.61 -14.32
N GLN A 33 -10.80 10.64 -13.51
CA GLN A 33 -9.52 11.25 -13.90
C GLN A 33 -8.89 10.52 -15.08
N ILE A 34 -8.89 9.17 -15.09
CA ILE A 34 -8.40 8.38 -16.23
C ILE A 34 -9.20 8.74 -17.51
N GLN A 35 -10.52 8.82 -17.42
CA GLN A 35 -11.36 9.20 -18.56
C GLN A 35 -11.06 10.60 -19.09
N ASN A 36 -10.82 11.56 -18.19
CA ASN A 36 -10.42 12.90 -18.57
C ASN A 36 -9.06 12.92 -19.28
N LEU A 37 -8.09 12.11 -18.84
CA LEU A 37 -6.78 12.00 -19.50
C LEU A 37 -6.90 11.38 -20.90
N ILE A 38 -7.80 10.41 -21.09
CA ILE A 38 -8.11 9.85 -22.41
C ILE A 38 -8.64 10.95 -23.35
N LEU A 39 -9.60 11.76 -22.87
CA LEU A 39 -10.19 12.86 -23.65
C LEU A 39 -9.19 13.96 -23.98
N GLN A 40 -8.20 14.18 -23.12
CA GLN A 40 -7.13 15.17 -23.34
C GLN A 40 -6.03 14.66 -24.27
N GLY A 41 -6.05 13.37 -24.64
CA GLY A 41 -5.12 12.78 -25.60
C GLY A 41 -3.71 12.56 -25.06
N TYR A 42 -3.56 12.24 -23.79
CA TYR A 42 -2.26 11.84 -23.24
C TYR A 42 -1.77 10.52 -23.82
N ASP A 43 -0.46 10.40 -24.03
CA ASP A 43 0.17 9.18 -24.58
C ASP A 43 0.39 8.09 -23.52
N ALA A 44 0.51 8.46 -22.24
CA ALA A 44 0.75 7.53 -21.16
C ALA A 44 0.10 7.98 -19.85
N ILE A 45 -0.32 6.99 -19.05
CA ILE A 45 -0.84 7.18 -17.69
C ILE A 45 -0.02 6.34 -16.73
N VAL A 46 0.53 6.96 -15.68
CA VAL A 46 1.19 6.28 -14.56
C VAL A 46 0.32 6.41 -13.33
N ILE A 47 -0.08 5.30 -12.73
CA ILE A 47 -1.11 5.26 -11.68
C ILE A 47 -0.67 4.45 -10.45
N ASN A 48 -0.88 5.01 -9.26
CA ASN A 48 -1.02 4.26 -8.02
C ASN A 48 -2.53 3.99 -7.83
N ALA A 49 -2.95 2.75 -8.02
CA ALA A 49 -4.37 2.42 -8.14
C ALA A 49 -5.08 2.35 -6.79
N ALA A 50 -6.19 3.06 -6.64
CA ALA A 50 -7.06 3.00 -5.47
C ALA A 50 -7.75 1.62 -5.32
N SER A 51 -7.88 0.86 -6.40
CA SER A 51 -8.44 -0.49 -6.39
C SER A 51 -7.86 -1.33 -7.53
N PRO A 52 -7.44 -2.58 -7.25
CA PRO A 52 -6.91 -3.47 -8.29
C PRO A 52 -7.90 -3.78 -9.41
N GLU A 53 -9.18 -3.94 -9.08
CA GLU A 53 -10.23 -4.36 -10.01
C GLU A 53 -11.18 -3.22 -10.38
N GLY A 54 -11.46 -2.31 -9.44
CA GLY A 54 -12.44 -1.25 -9.63
C GLY A 54 -12.07 -0.25 -10.74
N LEU A 55 -10.80 -0.18 -11.12
CA LEU A 55 -10.30 0.68 -12.19
C LEU A 55 -10.13 -0.02 -13.54
N ASN A 56 -10.30 -1.35 -13.61
CA ASN A 56 -10.04 -2.11 -14.83
C ASN A 56 -10.82 -1.60 -16.05
N GLY A 57 -12.07 -1.19 -15.86
CA GLY A 57 -12.88 -0.63 -16.95
C GLY A 57 -12.30 0.66 -17.53
N ALA A 58 -11.86 1.59 -16.68
CA ALA A 58 -11.24 2.84 -17.12
C ALA A 58 -9.86 2.61 -17.75
N VAL A 59 -9.06 1.71 -17.15
CA VAL A 59 -7.74 1.32 -17.66
C VAL A 59 -7.87 0.65 -19.03
N LYS A 60 -8.84 -0.26 -19.20
CA LYS A 60 -9.10 -0.87 -20.51
C LYS A 60 -9.43 0.17 -21.57
N GLN A 61 -10.28 1.14 -21.25
CA GLN A 61 -10.61 2.24 -22.17
C GLN A 61 -9.37 3.04 -22.58
N ALA A 62 -8.46 3.32 -21.63
CA ALA A 62 -7.20 4.00 -21.94
C ALA A 62 -6.33 3.17 -22.89
N CYS A 63 -6.17 1.88 -22.63
CA CYS A 63 -5.43 0.97 -23.52
C CYS A 63 -6.06 0.88 -24.91
N ASP A 64 -7.39 0.76 -25.00
CA ASP A 64 -8.11 0.70 -26.27
C ASP A 64 -7.96 2.01 -27.09
N ALA A 65 -7.74 3.13 -26.41
CA ALA A 65 -7.39 4.41 -27.02
C ALA A 65 -5.91 4.54 -27.43
N GLY A 66 -5.09 3.50 -27.20
CA GLY A 66 -3.66 3.50 -27.53
C GLY A 66 -2.76 4.11 -26.47
N ILE A 67 -3.28 4.43 -25.28
CA ILE A 67 -2.53 5.01 -24.18
C ILE A 67 -1.77 3.92 -23.43
N VAL A 68 -0.48 4.14 -23.16
CA VAL A 68 0.33 3.24 -22.34
C VAL A 68 -0.03 3.44 -20.87
N VAL A 69 -0.49 2.39 -20.21
CA VAL A 69 -0.82 2.45 -18.77
C VAL A 69 0.22 1.68 -17.97
N VAL A 70 0.79 2.32 -16.95
CA VAL A 70 1.73 1.73 -15.98
C VAL A 70 1.16 1.90 -14.58
N SER A 71 0.88 0.80 -13.88
CA SER A 71 0.51 0.84 -12.47
C SER A 71 1.70 0.43 -11.59
N PHE A 72 1.85 1.13 -10.47
CA PHE A 72 2.92 0.85 -9.50
C PHE A 72 2.34 0.91 -8.09
N ASP A 73 2.99 0.26 -7.13
CA ASP A 73 2.54 0.17 -5.74
C ASP A 73 1.12 -0.43 -5.65
N GLY A 74 0.08 0.39 -5.64
CA GLY A 74 -1.29 -0.02 -5.91
C GLY A 74 -1.46 -0.39 -7.39
N ILE A 75 -1.50 -1.70 -7.70
CA ILE A 75 -1.58 -2.19 -9.07
C ILE A 75 -3.01 -2.48 -9.52
N VAL A 76 -3.27 -2.36 -10.82
CA VAL A 76 -4.50 -2.85 -11.46
C VAL A 76 -4.33 -4.28 -11.96
N THR A 77 -5.44 -5.02 -12.09
CA THR A 77 -5.44 -6.39 -12.62
C THR A 77 -5.69 -6.43 -14.12
N GLU A 78 -6.06 -5.30 -14.78
CA GLU A 78 -6.28 -5.22 -16.21
C GLU A 78 -5.03 -5.64 -16.99
N PRO A 79 -5.11 -6.68 -17.86
CA PRO A 79 -3.93 -7.27 -18.51
C PRO A 79 -3.14 -6.33 -19.41
N CYS A 80 -3.76 -5.31 -19.97
CA CYS A 80 -3.10 -4.36 -20.87
C CYS A 80 -2.14 -3.40 -20.13
N ALA A 81 -2.28 -3.23 -18.81
CA ALA A 81 -1.42 -2.36 -18.04
C ALA A 81 -0.09 -3.02 -17.67
N TYR A 82 1.00 -2.28 -17.79
CA TYR A 82 2.28 -2.67 -17.21
C TYR A 82 2.23 -2.48 -15.69
N ARG A 83 2.87 -3.39 -14.95
CA ARG A 83 2.82 -3.42 -13.48
C ARG A 83 4.21 -3.42 -12.87
N ILE A 84 4.43 -2.51 -11.94
CA ILE A 84 5.60 -2.49 -11.06
C ILE A 84 5.08 -2.92 -9.68
N ALA A 85 4.99 -4.23 -9.49
CA ALA A 85 4.39 -4.84 -8.30
C ALA A 85 5.42 -4.99 -7.17
N VAL A 86 4.93 -4.83 -5.93
CA VAL A 86 5.66 -5.17 -4.69
C VAL A 86 5.01 -6.41 -4.09
N ASP A 87 5.80 -7.33 -3.58
CA ASP A 87 5.29 -8.49 -2.82
C ASP A 87 4.92 -8.06 -1.39
N PHE A 88 3.78 -7.38 -1.27
CA PHE A 88 3.27 -6.91 0.01
C PHE A 88 3.01 -8.04 1.01
N LYS A 89 2.55 -9.20 0.53
CA LYS A 89 2.35 -10.38 1.39
C LYS A 89 3.69 -10.91 1.92
N GLY A 90 4.70 -11.03 1.06
CA GLY A 90 6.06 -11.39 1.47
C GLY A 90 6.65 -10.36 2.44
N MET A 91 6.37 -9.07 2.24
CA MET A 91 6.79 -7.98 3.13
C MET A 91 6.21 -8.14 4.56
N GLY A 92 4.96 -8.60 4.68
CA GLY A 92 4.38 -8.94 5.98
C GLY A 92 5.01 -10.18 6.61
N ALA A 93 5.17 -11.25 5.83
CA ALA A 93 5.70 -12.51 6.34
C ALA A 93 7.16 -12.40 6.84
N VAL A 94 8.01 -11.68 6.13
CA VAL A 94 9.43 -11.51 6.49
C VAL A 94 9.62 -10.80 7.83
N GLN A 95 8.69 -9.95 8.26
CA GLN A 95 8.75 -9.32 9.58
C GLN A 95 8.68 -10.36 10.69
N VAL A 96 7.78 -11.35 10.55
CA VAL A 96 7.62 -12.42 11.55
C VAL A 96 8.78 -13.40 11.49
N ASP A 97 9.31 -13.71 10.30
CA ASP A 97 10.55 -14.50 10.16
C ASP A 97 11.71 -13.79 10.90
N TYR A 98 11.86 -12.47 10.74
CA TYR A 98 12.86 -11.69 11.47
C TYR A 98 12.65 -11.74 13.00
N LEU A 99 11.39 -11.64 13.47
CA LEU A 99 11.08 -11.78 14.89
C LEU A 99 11.45 -13.17 15.42
N ALA A 100 11.25 -14.23 14.63
CA ALA A 100 11.58 -15.59 15.04
C ALA A 100 13.07 -15.77 15.31
N ASP A 101 13.91 -15.11 14.52
CA ASP A 101 15.37 -15.11 14.72
C ASP A 101 15.80 -14.31 15.97
N ARG A 102 15.12 -13.23 16.28
CA ARG A 102 15.47 -12.33 17.39
C ARG A 102 14.83 -12.68 18.73
N LEU A 103 13.65 -13.26 18.68
CA LEU A 103 12.83 -13.67 19.82
C LEU A 103 12.48 -15.15 19.73
N PRO A 104 13.45 -16.07 19.86
CA PRO A 104 13.21 -17.51 19.65
C PRO A 104 12.20 -18.10 20.63
N LYS A 105 11.97 -17.46 21.78
CA LYS A 105 10.93 -17.85 22.76
C LYS A 105 9.54 -17.35 22.37
N GLY A 106 9.44 -16.52 21.32
CA GLY A 106 8.19 -15.92 20.89
C GLY A 106 7.60 -14.90 21.85
N GLY A 107 6.29 -14.71 21.72
CA GLY A 107 5.54 -13.79 22.59
C GLY A 107 4.37 -13.12 21.88
N ASN A 108 3.72 -12.22 22.59
CA ASN A 108 2.62 -11.44 22.03
C ASN A 108 3.15 -10.34 21.12
N VAL A 109 2.49 -10.18 19.99
CA VAL A 109 2.80 -9.20 18.95
C VAL A 109 1.63 -8.23 18.80
N LEU A 110 1.91 -6.95 18.74
CA LEU A 110 0.94 -5.92 18.34
C LEU A 110 1.13 -5.65 16.84
N GLU A 111 0.05 -5.71 16.08
CA GLU A 111 0.03 -5.34 14.67
C GLU A 111 -0.48 -3.91 14.49
N ILE A 112 0.28 -3.08 13.78
CA ILE A 112 -0.15 -1.75 13.35
C ILE A 112 -0.39 -1.83 11.85
N ARG A 113 -1.65 -1.73 11.46
CA ARG A 113 -2.14 -1.79 10.09
C ARG A 113 -2.15 -0.41 9.43
N GLY A 114 -2.19 -0.42 8.11
CA GLY A 114 -2.39 0.78 7.30
C GLY A 114 -3.83 1.28 7.31
N LEU A 115 -4.26 1.88 6.20
CA LEU A 115 -5.62 2.39 6.04
C LEU A 115 -6.60 1.25 5.76
N ALA A 116 -7.66 1.18 6.55
CA ALA A 116 -8.67 0.15 6.42
C ALA A 116 -9.34 0.13 5.04
N GLY A 117 -9.49 -1.06 4.46
CA GLY A 117 -10.13 -1.26 3.16
C GLY A 117 -9.22 -1.02 1.95
N VAL A 118 -7.92 -0.76 2.16
CA VAL A 118 -6.92 -0.69 1.10
C VAL A 118 -6.29 -2.06 0.91
N PHE A 119 -6.22 -2.53 -0.34
CA PHE A 119 -5.70 -3.87 -0.63
C PHE A 119 -4.25 -4.09 -0.16
N VAL A 120 -3.42 -3.04 -0.14
CA VAL A 120 -2.03 -3.07 0.36
C VAL A 120 -2.01 -3.43 1.84
N ASP A 121 -2.89 -2.78 2.64
CA ASP A 121 -3.06 -3.08 4.07
C ASP A 121 -3.42 -4.56 4.28
N ASP A 122 -4.43 -5.05 3.56
CA ASP A 122 -4.90 -6.43 3.66
C ASP A 122 -3.83 -7.43 3.22
N ALA A 123 -3.06 -7.13 2.18
CA ALA A 123 -2.00 -8.00 1.68
C ALA A 123 -0.86 -8.13 2.70
N ILE A 124 -0.38 -7.02 3.28
CA ILE A 124 0.68 -7.04 4.29
C ILE A 124 0.19 -7.77 5.56
N SER A 125 -1.00 -7.44 6.04
CA SER A 125 -1.61 -8.11 7.20
C SER A 125 -1.75 -9.62 6.97
N SER A 126 -2.23 -10.04 5.79
CA SER A 126 -2.29 -11.46 5.41
C SER A 126 -0.91 -12.14 5.50
N GLY A 127 0.15 -11.44 5.09
CA GLY A 127 1.53 -11.91 5.22
C GLY A 127 1.97 -12.08 6.67
N ILE A 128 1.69 -11.08 7.52
CA ILE A 128 1.98 -11.12 8.96
C ILE A 128 1.27 -12.33 9.61
N HIS A 129 -0.02 -12.49 9.34
CA HIS A 129 -0.80 -13.60 9.88
C HIS A 129 -0.29 -14.97 9.38
N ALA A 130 0.11 -15.08 8.12
CA ALA A 130 0.74 -16.29 7.59
C ALA A 130 2.10 -16.58 8.29
N GLY A 131 2.89 -15.55 8.55
CA GLY A 131 4.13 -15.66 9.32
C GLY A 131 3.89 -16.14 10.74
N VAL A 132 2.90 -15.58 11.44
CA VAL A 132 2.52 -16.03 12.80
C VAL A 132 2.00 -17.48 12.79
N ALA A 133 1.26 -17.89 11.77
CA ALA A 133 0.83 -19.29 11.63
C ALA A 133 2.01 -20.25 11.42
N LYS A 134 3.07 -19.81 10.72
CA LYS A 134 4.32 -20.57 10.53
C LYS A 134 5.15 -20.64 11.81
N HIS A 135 5.16 -19.57 12.61
CA HIS A 135 5.93 -19.42 13.83
C HIS A 135 5.01 -19.41 15.06
N SER A 136 4.53 -20.58 15.46
CA SER A 136 3.49 -20.78 16.49
C SER A 136 3.85 -20.26 17.89
N GLN A 137 5.11 -19.90 18.13
CA GLN A 137 5.54 -19.24 19.37
C GLN A 137 5.08 -17.78 19.46
N PHE A 138 4.59 -17.18 18.35
CA PHE A 138 4.01 -15.84 18.34
C PHE A 138 2.50 -15.86 18.32
N LYS A 139 1.90 -14.81 18.88
CA LYS A 139 0.45 -14.59 18.85
C LYS A 139 0.16 -13.12 18.64
N ILE A 140 -0.71 -12.77 17.70
CA ILE A 140 -1.24 -11.40 17.59
C ILE A 140 -2.15 -11.16 18.80
N ALA A 141 -1.72 -10.27 19.70
CA ALA A 141 -2.45 -9.90 20.90
C ALA A 141 -3.42 -8.73 20.68
N GLY A 142 -3.16 -7.93 19.66
CA GLY A 142 -3.99 -6.82 19.25
C GLY A 142 -3.60 -6.34 17.86
N SER A 143 -4.53 -5.66 17.21
CA SER A 143 -4.34 -5.04 15.90
C SER A 143 -5.04 -3.69 15.89
N VAL A 144 -4.38 -2.66 15.37
CA VAL A 144 -4.91 -1.30 15.25
C VAL A 144 -4.56 -0.71 13.90
N HIS A 145 -5.38 0.19 13.38
CA HIS A 145 -5.05 0.96 12.19
C HIS A 145 -4.30 2.23 12.57
N GLY A 146 -3.14 2.42 11.99
CA GLY A 146 -2.28 3.60 12.09
C GLY A 146 -2.32 4.49 10.87
N ASP A 147 -3.05 4.05 9.81
CA ASP A 147 -3.28 4.78 8.55
C ASP A 147 -1.97 5.27 7.89
N TRP A 148 -0.87 4.52 8.10
CA TRP A 148 0.50 4.87 7.71
C TRP A 148 0.96 6.23 8.26
N ALA A 149 0.28 6.76 9.29
CA ALA A 149 0.53 8.07 9.89
C ALA A 149 0.94 7.93 11.36
N GLN A 150 2.10 8.50 11.72
CA GLN A 150 2.68 8.41 13.05
C GLN A 150 1.71 8.83 14.17
N ALA A 151 1.05 9.97 14.02
CA ALA A 151 0.16 10.50 15.06
C ALA A 151 -1.11 9.63 15.26
N VAL A 152 -1.63 9.03 14.18
CA VAL A 152 -2.77 8.12 14.23
C VAL A 152 -2.37 6.84 14.93
N ALA A 153 -1.26 6.24 14.54
CA ALA A 153 -0.72 5.04 15.17
C ALA A 153 -0.44 5.24 16.65
N GLN A 154 0.21 6.36 17.04
CA GLN A 154 0.49 6.68 18.43
C GLN A 154 -0.80 6.71 19.27
N LYS A 155 -1.84 7.37 18.80
CA LYS A 155 -3.14 7.44 19.49
C LYS A 155 -3.80 6.06 19.58
N ALA A 156 -3.79 5.29 18.51
CA ALA A 156 -4.41 3.97 18.45
C ALA A 156 -3.69 2.98 19.38
N VAL A 157 -2.35 2.96 19.37
CA VAL A 157 -1.54 2.12 20.25
C VAL A 157 -1.72 2.50 21.72
N ALA A 158 -1.65 3.79 22.04
CA ALA A 158 -1.88 4.26 23.43
C ALA A 158 -3.26 3.87 23.97
N GLY A 159 -4.27 3.80 23.09
CA GLY A 159 -5.63 3.40 23.46
C GLY A 159 -5.78 1.93 23.76
N ILE A 160 -5.08 1.05 23.03
CA ILE A 160 -5.24 -0.41 23.18
C ILE A 160 -4.23 -1.03 24.15
N LEU A 161 -3.01 -0.51 24.19
CA LEU A 161 -1.88 -1.09 24.92
C LEU A 161 -2.17 -1.45 26.39
N PRO A 162 -2.88 -0.62 27.18
CA PRO A 162 -3.19 -0.94 28.57
C PRO A 162 -4.10 -2.17 28.75
N SER A 163 -4.83 -2.57 27.73
CA SER A 163 -5.75 -3.73 27.76
C SER A 163 -5.10 -5.01 27.25
N LEU A 164 -3.91 -4.93 26.66
CA LEU A 164 -3.21 -6.07 26.09
C LEU A 164 -2.35 -6.79 27.15
N PRO A 165 -2.13 -8.11 26.98
CA PRO A 165 -1.06 -8.79 27.72
C PRO A 165 0.30 -8.17 27.34
N GLU A 166 1.36 -8.50 28.08
CA GLU A 166 2.71 -8.01 27.80
C GLU A 166 3.06 -8.23 26.30
N VAL A 167 3.26 -7.12 25.57
CA VAL A 167 3.67 -7.12 24.16
C VAL A 167 5.18 -7.23 24.07
N LYS A 168 5.68 -8.18 23.30
CA LYS A 168 7.13 -8.41 23.10
C LYS A 168 7.65 -7.83 21.80
N ALA A 169 6.77 -7.59 20.82
CA ALA A 169 7.15 -7.05 19.53
C ALA A 169 5.98 -6.30 18.90
N VAL A 170 6.31 -5.40 17.98
CA VAL A 170 5.38 -4.69 17.13
C VAL A 170 5.75 -4.99 15.68
N VAL A 171 4.74 -5.29 14.85
CA VAL A 171 4.85 -5.36 13.40
C VAL A 171 4.03 -4.23 12.79
N THR A 172 4.54 -3.61 11.74
CA THR A 172 3.96 -2.38 11.19
C THR A 172 4.11 -2.35 9.67
N GLN A 173 3.32 -1.53 9.01
CA GLN A 173 3.30 -1.48 7.56
C GLN A 173 4.08 -0.29 6.96
N GLY A 174 4.52 0.66 7.77
CA GLY A 174 5.23 1.84 7.26
C GLY A 174 5.71 2.81 8.33
N GLY A 175 5.65 4.11 8.02
CA GLY A 175 6.11 5.20 8.90
C GLY A 175 5.33 5.37 10.20
N ASP A 176 4.20 4.73 10.33
CA ASP A 176 3.37 4.62 11.53
C ASP A 176 4.09 3.90 12.69
N GLY A 177 5.08 3.06 12.39
CA GLY A 177 5.88 2.38 13.41
C GLY A 177 6.53 3.31 14.43
N TYR A 178 6.90 4.53 14.04
CA TYR A 178 7.42 5.54 14.96
C TYR A 178 6.41 5.98 16.04
N GLY A 179 5.10 5.84 15.75
CA GLY A 179 4.05 6.14 16.72
C GLY A 179 3.92 5.13 17.85
N ALA A 180 4.53 3.95 17.71
CA ALA A 180 4.50 2.88 18.71
C ALA A 180 5.73 2.87 19.63
N ALA A 181 6.79 3.57 19.26
CA ALA A 181 8.01 3.70 20.04
C ALA A 181 7.88 4.80 21.11
#